data_855caeae0add1154654dca7d98555ee0
#
_entry.id   855caeae0add1154654dca7d98555ee0
#
_cell.length_a   1.000
_cell.length_b   1.000
_cell.length_c   1.000
_cell.angle_alpha   90.00
_cell.angle_beta   90.00
_cell.angle_gamma   90.00
#
_symmetry.space_group_name_H-M   'P 1'
#
loop_
_entity.id
_entity.type
_entity.pdbx_description
1 polymer ?
#
loop_
_entity_poly.entity_id
_entity_poly.type
_entity_poly.pdbx_seq_one_letter_code
_entity_poly.pdbx_strand_id
1 'polypeptide(L)'
;MSNTNNNPIDTVMARLLEPAGLGEQQLGATLGSVMRGGVDFADLYFQVSRHESWMLEDGIIREGSFNLEQGVGVRACSDEKTGFAYSDELVLPALQQAAGAARAIARQGQDKRLKAWQRSAAAPLYPAADPTSSITEAQKTTLLLELDAATRALDPRVEQVIIS
;
A
#
# COMPACT_ATOMS: atom_id res chain seq x y z
N MET A 1 1.18 13.41 -28.73
CA MET A 1 1.39 12.04 -28.18
C MET A 1 2.43 12.18 -27.09
N SER A 2 1.98 12.50 -25.88
CA SER A 2 2.87 12.73 -24.72
C SER A 2 3.20 11.39 -24.11
N ASN A 3 4.40 10.90 -24.34
CA ASN A 3 4.97 9.73 -23.70
C ASN A 3 5.36 10.14 -22.27
N THR A 4 4.39 10.20 -21.37
CA THR A 4 4.68 10.30 -19.95
C THR A 4 5.29 8.97 -19.54
N ASN A 5 6.62 8.96 -19.43
CA ASN A 5 7.37 7.91 -18.73
C ASN A 5 6.86 7.87 -17.29
N ASN A 6 5.80 7.10 -17.06
CA ASN A 6 5.20 6.96 -15.74
C ASN A 6 6.10 6.02 -14.94
N ASN A 7 7.15 6.58 -14.33
CA ASN A 7 8.00 5.84 -13.41
C ASN A 7 7.11 5.36 -12.25
N PRO A 8 7.02 4.05 -11.95
CA PRO A 8 6.21 3.54 -10.85
C PRO A 8 6.48 4.23 -9.51
N ILE A 9 7.72 4.64 -9.28
CA ILE A 9 8.11 5.35 -8.06
C ILE A 9 7.41 6.72 -7.98
N ASP A 10 7.34 7.46 -9.08
CA ASP A 10 6.68 8.79 -9.10
C ASP A 10 5.19 8.64 -8.83
N THR A 11 4.57 7.59 -9.38
CA THR A 11 3.16 7.27 -9.11
C THR A 11 2.92 6.92 -7.64
N VAL A 12 3.80 6.13 -7.04
CA VAL A 12 3.71 5.76 -5.61
C VAL A 12 3.91 6.99 -4.74
N MET A 13 4.91 7.82 -5.03
CA MET A 13 5.16 9.04 -4.28
C MET A 13 3.97 9.99 -4.34
N ALA A 14 3.41 10.23 -5.53
CA ALA A 14 2.25 11.10 -5.71
C ALA A 14 0.99 10.59 -4.99
N ARG A 15 0.80 9.27 -4.91
CA ARG A 15 -0.39 8.68 -4.28
C ARG A 15 -0.29 8.48 -2.78
N LEU A 16 0.91 8.18 -2.27
CA LEU A 16 1.12 7.81 -0.87
C LEU A 16 1.73 8.92 -0.04
N LEU A 17 2.76 9.59 -0.56
CA LEU A 17 3.63 10.45 0.23
C LEU A 17 3.25 11.93 0.10
N GLU A 18 2.99 12.40 -1.11
CA GLU A 18 2.65 13.81 -1.34
C GLU A 18 1.39 14.26 -0.61
N PRO A 19 0.27 13.50 -0.59
CA PRO A 19 -0.93 13.87 0.17
C PRO A 19 -0.67 13.96 1.67
N ALA A 20 0.31 13.21 2.18
CA ALA A 20 0.73 13.20 3.58
C ALA A 20 1.79 14.29 3.90
N GLY A 21 2.21 15.08 2.91
CA GLY A 21 3.30 16.05 3.04
C GLY A 21 4.67 15.42 3.30
N LEU A 22 4.84 14.15 2.93
CA LEU A 22 6.08 13.39 3.11
C LEU A 22 6.89 13.42 1.82
N GLY A 23 7.98 14.17 1.83
CA GLY A 23 8.95 14.21 0.74
C GLY A 23 10.28 13.56 1.12
N GLU A 24 11.19 13.52 0.16
CA GLU A 24 12.53 12.92 0.35
C GLU A 24 13.29 13.50 1.56
N GLN A 25 13.13 14.79 1.83
CA GLN A 25 13.77 15.46 2.96
C GLN A 25 13.26 14.90 4.30
N GLN A 26 11.95 14.75 4.46
CA GLN A 26 11.32 14.22 5.67
C GLN A 26 11.69 12.75 5.88
N LEU A 27 11.67 11.96 4.81
CA LEU A 27 12.06 10.55 4.87
C LEU A 27 13.55 10.39 5.22
N GLY A 28 14.42 11.18 4.58
CA GLY A 28 15.86 11.18 4.87
C GLY A 28 16.16 11.61 6.30
N ALA A 29 15.50 12.66 6.81
CA ALA A 29 15.64 13.11 8.18
C ALA A 29 15.17 12.04 9.19
N THR A 30 14.06 11.37 8.90
CA THR A 30 13.55 10.29 9.74
C THR A 30 14.50 9.10 9.78
N LEU A 31 14.94 8.59 8.62
CA LEU A 31 15.96 7.54 8.55
C LEU A 31 17.23 7.93 9.27
N GLY A 32 17.72 9.17 9.08
CA GLY A 32 18.87 9.69 9.78
C GLY A 32 18.69 9.68 11.30
N SER A 33 17.48 9.92 11.80
CA SER A 33 17.18 9.85 13.24
C SER A 33 17.20 8.43 13.77
N VAL A 34 16.71 7.45 12.99
CA VAL A 34 16.74 6.02 13.36
C VAL A 34 18.17 5.50 13.43
N MET A 35 18.98 5.86 12.44
CA MET A 35 20.39 5.39 12.34
C MET A 35 21.32 5.93 13.42
N ARG A 36 20.87 6.90 14.22
CA ARG A 36 21.68 7.40 15.34
C ARG A 36 21.67 6.40 16.49
N GLY A 37 22.84 6.14 17.08
CA GLY A 37 22.97 5.35 18.32
C GLY A 37 23.08 3.85 18.09
N GLY A 38 23.82 3.45 17.04
CA GLY A 38 24.25 2.07 16.84
C GLY A 38 23.30 1.21 16.05
N VAL A 39 22.41 1.81 15.27
CA VAL A 39 21.61 1.09 14.27
C VAL A 39 22.45 0.87 13.01
N ASP A 40 22.55 -0.36 12.54
CA ASP A 40 23.35 -0.75 11.38
C ASP A 40 22.58 -0.58 10.07
N PHE A 41 21.27 -0.79 10.14
CA PHE A 41 20.37 -0.72 9.01
C PHE A 41 18.99 -0.23 9.46
N ALA A 42 18.35 0.61 8.64
CA ALA A 42 16.97 1.00 8.83
C ALA A 42 16.26 1.14 7.50
N ASP A 43 14.99 0.81 7.47
CA ASP A 43 14.11 1.08 6.35
C ASP A 43 12.74 1.60 6.78
N LEU A 44 12.08 2.25 5.83
CA LEU A 44 10.70 2.72 5.92
C LEU A 44 9.89 1.99 4.85
N TYR A 45 8.81 1.36 5.26
CA TYR A 45 7.89 0.65 4.38
C TYR A 45 6.55 1.36 4.38
N PHE A 46 6.08 1.75 3.22
CA PHE A 46 4.78 2.39 3.05
C PHE A 46 3.88 1.46 2.25
N GLN A 47 2.65 1.34 2.68
CA GLN A 47 1.65 0.53 2.00
C GLN A 47 0.32 1.26 1.95
N VAL A 48 -0.37 1.11 0.81
CA VAL A 48 -1.81 1.32 0.69
C VAL A 48 -2.41 0.12 -0.02
N SER A 49 -3.49 -0.40 0.52
CA SER A 49 -4.25 -1.51 -0.06
C SER A 49 -5.70 -1.06 -0.25
N ARG A 50 -6.23 -1.32 -1.41
CA ARG A 50 -7.64 -1.10 -1.73
C ARG A 50 -8.27 -2.45 -2.03
N HIS A 51 -9.33 -2.74 -1.32
CA HIS A 51 -10.14 -3.93 -1.53
C HIS A 51 -11.55 -3.50 -1.90
N GLU A 52 -12.07 -4.10 -2.92
CA GLU A 52 -13.44 -3.91 -3.36
C GLU A 52 -14.06 -5.28 -3.58
N SER A 53 -15.25 -5.50 -3.07
CA SER A 53 -16.03 -6.71 -3.31
C SER A 53 -17.46 -6.38 -3.64
N TRP A 54 -18.04 -7.21 -4.51
CA TRP A 54 -19.43 -7.13 -4.93
C TRP A 54 -20.04 -8.52 -4.89
N MET A 55 -21.26 -8.62 -4.40
CA MET A 55 -21.99 -9.87 -4.35
C MET A 55 -23.40 -9.68 -4.91
N LEU A 56 -23.76 -10.60 -5.79
CA LEU A 56 -25.11 -10.77 -6.31
C LEU A 56 -25.64 -12.13 -5.87
N GLU A 57 -26.88 -12.18 -5.45
CA GLU A 57 -27.63 -13.39 -5.18
C GLU A 57 -28.99 -13.29 -5.85
N ASP A 58 -29.29 -14.24 -6.70
CA ASP A 58 -30.59 -14.39 -7.41
C ASP A 58 -31.07 -13.09 -8.09
N GLY A 59 -30.18 -12.48 -8.88
CA GLY A 59 -30.48 -11.24 -9.62
C GLY A 59 -30.50 -9.97 -8.77
N ILE A 60 -30.16 -10.05 -7.48
CA ILE A 60 -30.16 -8.89 -6.57
C ILE A 60 -28.75 -8.63 -6.07
N ILE A 61 -28.27 -7.39 -6.24
CA ILE A 61 -27.02 -6.96 -5.61
C ILE A 61 -27.25 -6.89 -4.10
N ARG A 62 -26.56 -7.75 -3.35
CA ARG A 62 -26.66 -7.85 -1.90
C ARG A 62 -25.68 -6.97 -1.18
N GLU A 63 -24.47 -6.89 -1.72
CA GLU A 63 -23.38 -6.19 -1.08
C GLU A 63 -22.45 -5.55 -2.11
N GLY A 64 -22.03 -4.34 -1.83
CA GLY A 64 -20.87 -3.68 -2.42
C GLY A 64 -20.05 -3.12 -1.28
N SER A 65 -18.79 -3.54 -1.13
CA SER A 65 -17.91 -3.04 -0.09
C SER A 65 -16.64 -2.46 -0.68
N PHE A 66 -16.14 -1.43 -0.02
CA PHE A 66 -14.87 -0.79 -0.34
C PHE A 66 -14.08 -0.61 0.96
N ASN A 67 -12.85 -1.12 0.99
CA ASN A 67 -11.95 -0.94 2.11
C ASN A 67 -10.62 -0.33 1.62
N LEU A 68 -10.14 0.68 2.35
CA LEU A 68 -8.86 1.33 2.15
C LEU A 68 -8.04 1.16 3.41
N GLU A 69 -6.94 0.43 3.31
CA GLU A 69 -5.95 0.26 4.38
C GLU A 69 -4.65 0.92 3.97
N GLN A 70 -4.07 1.67 4.88
CA GLN A 70 -2.78 2.31 4.65
C GLN A 70 -1.94 2.30 5.92
N GLY A 71 -0.64 2.46 5.76
CA GLY A 71 0.23 2.55 6.92
C GLY A 71 1.70 2.68 6.54
N VAL A 72 2.49 2.95 7.56
CA VAL A 72 3.94 2.99 7.51
C VAL A 72 4.54 2.08 8.56
N GLY A 73 5.52 1.27 8.17
CA GLY A 73 6.38 0.51 9.07
C GLY A 73 7.77 1.10 9.09
N VAL A 74 8.38 1.12 10.26
CA VAL A 74 9.78 1.48 10.47
C VAL A 74 10.49 0.28 11.05
N ARG A 75 11.56 -0.14 10.39
CA ARG A 75 12.44 -1.20 10.87
C ARG A 75 13.82 -0.64 11.15
N ALA A 76 14.39 -1.05 12.26
CA ALA A 76 15.76 -0.74 12.66
C ALA A 76 16.46 -2.03 13.08
N CYS A 77 17.65 -2.27 12.56
CA CYS A 77 18.47 -3.44 12.90
C CYS A 77 19.77 -2.99 13.52
N SER A 78 20.18 -3.65 14.59
CA SER A 78 21.47 -3.48 15.26
C SER A 78 22.00 -4.86 15.64
N ASP A 79 23.07 -5.29 14.98
CA ASP A 79 23.58 -6.66 15.07
C ASP A 79 22.45 -7.69 14.80
N GLU A 80 22.15 -8.56 15.75
CA GLU A 80 21.10 -9.57 15.65
C GLU A 80 19.71 -9.08 16.10
N LYS A 81 19.59 -7.83 16.54
CA LYS A 81 18.33 -7.27 17.04
C LYS A 81 17.60 -6.50 15.97
N THR A 82 16.31 -6.71 15.89
CA THR A 82 15.42 -5.96 15.02
C THR A 82 14.35 -5.27 15.86
N GLY A 83 14.29 -3.94 15.75
CA GLY A 83 13.18 -3.14 16.23
C GLY A 83 12.22 -2.86 15.07
N PHE A 84 10.93 -3.05 15.31
CA PHE A 84 9.88 -2.73 14.35
C PHE A 84 8.75 -1.97 15.05
N ALA A 85 8.28 -0.91 14.39
CA ALA A 85 7.09 -0.18 14.80
C ALA A 85 6.31 0.27 13.57
N TYR A 86 5.00 0.45 13.71
CA TYR A 86 4.14 0.85 12.60
C TYR A 86 3.09 1.87 13.05
N SER A 87 2.51 2.54 12.07
CA SER A 87 1.33 3.39 12.22
C SER A 87 0.44 3.25 10.98
N ASP A 88 -0.87 3.33 11.17
CA ASP A 88 -1.88 3.44 10.11
C ASP A 88 -2.05 4.88 9.64
N GLU A 89 -1.49 5.85 10.36
CA GLU A 89 -1.48 7.25 9.95
C GLU A 89 -0.24 7.58 9.12
N LEU A 90 -0.45 8.02 7.87
CA LEU A 90 0.61 8.50 6.99
C LEU A 90 0.86 10.00 7.19
N VAL A 91 1.35 10.38 8.38
CA VAL A 91 1.71 11.76 8.71
C VAL A 91 3.08 11.80 9.37
N LEU A 92 3.80 12.91 9.21
CA LEU A 92 5.17 13.04 9.73
C LEU A 92 5.29 12.77 11.24
N PRO A 93 4.40 13.25 12.13
CA PRO A 93 4.50 12.95 13.56
C PRO A 93 4.38 11.45 13.88
N ALA A 94 3.47 10.74 13.23
CA ALA A 94 3.29 9.29 13.42
C ALA A 94 4.49 8.50 12.91
N LEU A 95 5.04 8.88 11.77
CA LEU A 95 6.28 8.31 11.23
C LEU A 95 7.46 8.53 12.19
N GLN A 96 7.61 9.73 12.77
CA GLN A 96 8.67 10.03 13.73
C GLN A 96 8.50 9.26 15.04
N GLN A 97 7.27 9.07 15.50
CA GLN A 97 6.97 8.26 16.68
C GLN A 97 7.34 6.79 16.45
N ALA A 98 6.93 6.21 15.32
CA ALA A 98 7.29 4.85 14.93
C ALA A 98 8.82 4.68 14.80
N ALA A 99 9.50 5.66 14.21
CA ALA A 99 10.95 5.70 14.10
C ALA A 99 11.65 5.68 15.47
N GLY A 100 11.15 6.49 16.42
CA GLY A 100 11.62 6.51 17.80
C GLY A 100 11.46 5.19 18.52
N ALA A 101 10.29 4.55 18.35
CA ALA A 101 9.99 3.25 18.94
C ALA A 101 10.86 2.12 18.36
N ALA A 102 10.97 2.02 17.03
CA ALA A 102 11.81 1.02 16.37
C ALA A 102 13.28 1.14 16.79
N ARG A 103 13.79 2.38 16.82
CA ARG A 103 15.15 2.67 17.31
C ARG A 103 15.34 2.26 18.76
N ALA A 104 14.38 2.56 19.64
CA ALA A 104 14.50 2.22 21.09
C ALA A 104 14.62 0.70 21.30
N ILE A 105 13.91 -0.10 20.48
CA ILE A 105 13.98 -1.57 20.54
C ILE A 105 15.33 -2.07 20.02
N ALA A 106 15.84 -1.52 18.92
CA ALA A 106 17.10 -1.94 18.30
C ALA A 106 18.36 -1.45 19.08
N ARG A 107 18.18 -0.53 20.01
CA ARG A 107 19.27 0.21 20.65
C ARG A 107 20.19 -0.65 21.50
N GLN A 108 21.32 -1.10 20.89
CA GLN A 108 22.57 -1.49 21.57
C GLN A 108 23.69 -1.51 20.52
N GLY A 109 24.52 -0.47 20.41
CA GLY A 109 25.67 -0.49 19.50
C GLY A 109 26.26 0.91 19.29
N GLN A 110 27.31 0.99 18.48
CA GLN A 110 28.06 2.21 18.22
C GLN A 110 27.36 3.11 17.19
N ASP A 111 27.57 4.42 17.30
CA ASP A 111 27.03 5.41 16.36
C ASP A 111 27.60 5.20 14.94
N LYS A 112 26.76 4.79 14.01
CA LYS A 112 27.07 4.75 12.57
C LYS A 112 26.33 5.91 11.87
N ARG A 113 27.02 6.54 10.91
CA ARG A 113 26.43 7.60 10.10
C ARG A 113 25.73 7.01 8.91
N LEU A 114 24.51 7.47 8.63
CA LEU A 114 23.78 7.18 7.40
C LEU A 114 24.65 7.57 6.20
N LYS A 115 24.96 6.61 5.32
CA LYS A 115 25.39 6.93 3.96
C LYS A 115 24.15 7.45 3.23
N ALA A 116 24.29 8.55 2.48
CA ALA A 116 23.19 9.11 1.71
C ALA A 116 22.49 8.00 0.92
N TRP A 117 21.18 7.85 1.14
CA TRP A 117 20.38 6.93 0.33
C TRP A 117 20.30 7.46 -1.10
N GLN A 118 20.29 6.57 -2.06
CA GLN A 118 20.16 6.91 -3.47
C GLN A 118 18.87 6.28 -3.99
N ARG A 119 18.14 7.06 -4.77
CA ARG A 119 16.99 6.56 -5.50
C ARG A 119 17.45 5.52 -6.51
N SER A 120 17.04 4.27 -6.35
CA SER A 120 17.30 3.23 -7.35
C SER A 120 16.14 3.15 -8.33
N ALA A 121 16.45 2.93 -9.61
CA ALA A 121 15.44 2.63 -10.61
C ALA A 121 14.87 1.24 -10.32
N ALA A 122 13.57 1.17 -10.00
CA ALA A 122 12.88 -0.11 -9.92
C ALA A 122 12.56 -0.59 -11.34
N ALA A 123 12.85 -1.84 -11.64
CA ALA A 123 12.37 -2.46 -12.86
C ALA A 123 10.84 -2.57 -12.81
N PRO A 124 10.11 -2.06 -13.83
CA PRO A 124 8.66 -2.15 -13.85
C PRO A 124 8.26 -3.60 -14.14
N LEU A 125 8.02 -4.38 -13.10
CA LEU A 125 7.59 -5.78 -13.23
C LEU A 125 6.12 -5.88 -13.65
N TYR A 126 5.30 -4.89 -13.28
CA TYR A 126 3.88 -4.85 -13.59
C TYR A 126 3.48 -3.46 -14.10
N PRO A 127 2.50 -3.36 -15.01
CA PRO A 127 1.94 -2.06 -15.37
C PRO A 127 1.30 -1.41 -14.14
N ALA A 128 1.50 -0.10 -13.97
CA ALA A 128 0.90 0.69 -12.89
C ALA A 128 -0.59 0.95 -13.17
N ALA A 129 -1.35 -0.10 -13.47
CA ALA A 129 -2.80 -0.02 -13.68
C ALA A 129 -3.52 -0.12 -12.32
N ASP A 130 -4.55 0.70 -12.15
CA ASP A 130 -5.45 0.60 -11.00
C ASP A 130 -6.65 -0.27 -11.41
N PRO A 131 -6.71 -1.55 -10.99
CA PRO A 131 -7.77 -2.45 -11.44
C PRO A 131 -9.14 -2.05 -10.86
N THR A 132 -9.19 -1.42 -9.70
CA THR A 132 -10.45 -1.05 -9.04
C THR A 132 -11.16 0.11 -9.74
N SER A 133 -10.40 0.99 -10.39
CA SER A 133 -10.93 2.14 -11.14
C SER A 133 -11.10 1.88 -12.65
N SER A 134 -10.75 0.69 -13.13
CA SER A 134 -10.79 0.35 -14.56
C SER A 134 -12.22 0.26 -15.13
N ILE A 135 -13.20 -0.10 -14.29
CA ILE A 135 -14.62 -0.14 -14.62
C ILE A 135 -15.45 0.53 -13.54
N THR A 136 -16.54 1.19 -13.93
CA THR A 136 -17.43 1.88 -13.00
C THR A 136 -18.29 0.91 -12.20
N GLU A 137 -18.87 1.36 -11.09
CA GLU A 137 -19.82 0.58 -10.27
C GLU A 137 -21.00 0.09 -11.12
N ALA A 138 -21.55 0.95 -12.00
CA ALA A 138 -22.62 0.58 -12.91
C ALA A 138 -22.19 -0.55 -13.86
N GLN A 139 -20.97 -0.55 -14.36
CA GLN A 139 -20.46 -1.63 -15.20
C GLN A 139 -20.24 -2.93 -14.41
N LYS A 140 -19.80 -2.83 -13.15
CA LYS A 140 -19.65 -4.01 -12.27
C LYS A 140 -21.01 -4.66 -11.98
N THR A 141 -22.00 -3.85 -11.61
CA THR A 141 -23.36 -4.35 -11.36
C THR A 141 -23.99 -4.95 -12.62
N THR A 142 -23.81 -4.31 -13.77
CA THR A 142 -24.29 -4.87 -15.06
C THR A 142 -23.63 -6.20 -15.36
N LEU A 143 -22.32 -6.32 -15.18
CA LEU A 143 -21.59 -7.57 -15.40
C LEU A 143 -22.13 -8.71 -14.51
N LEU A 144 -22.39 -8.44 -13.23
CA LEU A 144 -22.94 -9.46 -12.31
C LEU A 144 -24.34 -9.92 -12.76
N LEU A 145 -25.20 -8.98 -13.18
CA LEU A 145 -26.54 -9.30 -13.68
C LEU A 145 -26.49 -10.11 -14.99
N GLU A 146 -25.57 -9.78 -15.89
CA GLU A 146 -25.37 -10.54 -17.14
C GLU A 146 -24.88 -11.96 -16.85
N LEU A 147 -23.97 -12.13 -15.86
CA LEU A 147 -23.50 -13.45 -15.45
C LEU A 147 -24.60 -14.28 -14.80
N ASP A 148 -25.47 -13.70 -13.96
CA ASP A 148 -26.64 -14.41 -13.40
C ASP A 148 -27.58 -14.89 -14.50
N ALA A 149 -27.92 -13.98 -15.41
CA ALA A 149 -28.79 -14.32 -16.54
C ALA A 149 -28.18 -15.42 -17.43
N ALA A 150 -26.90 -15.32 -17.77
CA ALA A 150 -26.20 -16.32 -18.56
C ALA A 150 -26.15 -17.68 -17.85
N THR A 151 -25.90 -17.70 -16.55
CA THR A 151 -25.84 -18.93 -15.74
C THR A 151 -27.19 -19.64 -15.73
N ARG A 152 -28.30 -18.91 -15.53
CA ARG A 152 -29.65 -19.45 -15.54
C ARG A 152 -30.07 -19.97 -16.93
N ALA A 153 -29.55 -19.35 -17.98
CA ALA A 153 -29.82 -19.78 -19.34
C ALA A 153 -29.15 -21.13 -19.73
N LEU A 154 -28.11 -21.54 -18.98
CA LEU A 154 -27.40 -22.80 -19.26
C LEU A 154 -28.24 -24.04 -18.95
N ASP A 155 -29.03 -24.00 -17.88
CA ASP A 155 -29.85 -25.17 -17.47
C ASP A 155 -31.08 -24.68 -16.68
N PRO A 156 -32.29 -25.08 -17.04
CA PRO A 156 -33.53 -24.67 -16.34
C PRO A 156 -33.62 -25.22 -14.89
N ARG A 157 -32.74 -26.12 -14.50
CA ARG A 157 -32.65 -26.65 -13.14
C ARG A 157 -31.82 -25.75 -12.19
N VAL A 158 -31.23 -24.65 -12.70
CA VAL A 158 -30.51 -23.69 -11.85
C VAL A 158 -31.52 -22.91 -11.02
N GLU A 159 -31.59 -23.21 -9.73
CA GLU A 159 -32.52 -22.59 -8.78
C GLU A 159 -31.91 -21.40 -8.09
N GLN A 160 -30.62 -21.46 -7.75
CA GLN A 160 -29.91 -20.38 -7.04
C GLN A 160 -28.60 -20.03 -7.76
N VAL A 161 -28.31 -18.75 -7.84
CA VAL A 161 -27.06 -18.21 -8.38
C VAL A 161 -26.48 -17.19 -7.40
N ILE A 162 -25.23 -17.42 -6.98
CA ILE A 162 -24.44 -16.50 -6.15
C ILE A 162 -23.17 -16.17 -6.92
N ILE A 163 -22.88 -14.90 -7.08
CA ILE A 163 -21.70 -14.38 -7.79
C ILE A 163 -20.98 -13.39 -6.88
N SER A 164 -19.69 -13.59 -6.71
CA SER A 164 -18.84 -12.69 -5.96
C SER A 164 -17.53 -12.41 -6.69
#